data_972f1b779cc3685d80d4cf503dcc5397
#
_entry.id   972f1b779cc3685d80d4cf503dcc5397
#
_cell.length_a   1.000
_cell.length_b   1.000
_cell.length_c   1.000
_cell.angle_alpha   90.00
_cell.angle_beta   90.00
_cell.angle_gamma   90.00
#
_symmetry.space_group_name_H-M   'P 1'
#
loop_
_entity.id
_entity.type
_entity.pdbx_description
1 polymer ?
#
loop_
_entity_poly.entity_id
_entity_poly.type
_entity_poly.pdbx_seq_one_letter_code
_entity_poly.pdbx_strand_id
1 'polypeptide(L)' 'MRITPKTKFPNLAKQFRSREEISKLIFRSEKTVQRSLSGNRPFEEYEIKRIEDYTGLNREFLLRSVAR' A
#
# COMPACT_ATOMS: atom_id res chain seq x y z
N MET A 1 -16.60 2.98 -9.09
CA MET A 1 -16.51 1.86 -8.97
C MET A 1 -15.97 1.50 -7.78
N ARG A 2 -15.80 0.55 -7.42
CA ARG A 2 -15.45 0.27 -6.32
C ARG A 2 -14.17 -0.03 -6.19
N ILE A 3 -13.56 0.22 -5.19
CA ILE A 3 -12.40 -0.10 -4.93
C ILE A 3 -12.28 -1.48 -4.87
N THR A 4 -11.25 -1.99 -5.14
CA THR A 4 -11.10 -3.33 -5.12
C THR A 4 -11.23 -3.86 -3.76
N PRO A 5 -12.01 -4.80 -3.57
CA PRO A 5 -12.21 -5.37 -2.28
C PRO A 5 -11.10 -6.30 -1.92
N LYS A 6 -10.13 -6.48 -2.78
CA LYS A 6 -9.07 -7.40 -2.47
C LYS A 6 -7.88 -6.79 -1.79
N THR A 7 -7.99 -5.56 -1.37
CA THR A 7 -6.88 -4.93 -0.68
C THR A 7 -6.56 -5.68 0.60
N LYS A 8 -5.33 -6.12 0.71
CA LYS A 8 -4.91 -6.83 1.88
C LYS A 8 -4.46 -5.90 2.97
N PHE A 9 -4.13 -4.67 2.66
CA PHE A 9 -3.63 -3.72 3.63
C PHE A 9 -4.52 -2.49 3.66
N PRO A 10 -5.70 -2.60 4.25
CA PRO A 10 -6.64 -1.48 4.23
C PRO A 10 -6.13 -0.25 4.98
N ASN A 11 -5.33 -0.45 6.03
CA ASN A 11 -4.82 0.70 6.76
C ASN A 11 -3.87 1.51 5.90
N LEU A 12 -3.06 0.83 5.10
CA LEU A 12 -2.15 1.51 4.22
C LEU A 12 -2.92 2.20 3.11
N ALA A 13 -3.88 1.52 2.53
CA ALA A 13 -4.63 2.08 1.41
C ALA A 13 -5.41 3.32 1.82
N LYS A 14 -5.89 3.36 3.06
CA LYS A 14 -6.65 4.50 3.51
C LYS A 14 -5.85 5.78 3.60
N GLN A 15 -4.54 5.67 3.63
CA GLN A 15 -3.69 6.85 3.77
C GLN A 15 -3.51 7.57 2.44
N PHE A 16 -3.99 7.00 1.35
CA PHE A 16 -3.79 7.58 0.04
C PHE A 16 -5.11 7.72 -0.71
N ARG A 17 -5.17 8.66 -1.61
CA ARG A 17 -6.37 8.87 -2.37
C ARG A 17 -6.50 7.85 -3.50
N SER A 18 -5.38 7.43 -4.04
CA SER A 18 -5.44 6.52 -5.16
C SER A 18 -4.14 5.76 -5.27
N ARG A 19 -4.15 4.74 -6.11
CA ARG A 19 -2.94 3.97 -6.35
C ARG A 19 -1.87 4.82 -7.01
N GLU A 20 -2.29 5.84 -7.74
CA GLU A 20 -1.35 6.71 -8.40
C GLU A 20 -0.47 7.42 -7.38
N GLU A 21 -1.06 7.85 -6.27
CA GLU A 21 -0.28 8.50 -5.24
C GLU A 21 0.80 7.57 -4.71
N ILE A 22 0.43 6.32 -4.46
CA ILE A 22 1.39 5.36 -3.96
C ILE A 22 2.45 5.07 -5.00
N SER A 23 2.04 4.95 -6.26
CA SER A 23 2.98 4.60 -7.30
C SER A 23 4.06 5.67 -7.44
N LYS A 24 3.69 6.92 -7.31
CA LYS A 24 4.65 7.99 -7.41
C LYS A 24 5.56 8.03 -6.20
N LEU A 25 5.02 7.69 -5.05
CA LEU A 25 5.80 7.72 -3.83
C LEU A 25 6.89 6.65 -3.83
N ILE A 26 6.57 5.46 -4.29
CA ILE A 26 7.53 4.38 -4.23
C ILE A 26 8.16 4.06 -5.58
N PHE A 27 7.90 4.90 -6.58
CA PHE A 27 8.51 4.74 -7.90
C PHE A 27 8.19 3.40 -8.54
N ARG A 28 6.93 3.01 -8.48
CA ARG A 28 6.49 1.79 -9.15
C ARG A 28 5.23 2.10 -9.94
N SER A 29 4.90 1.25 -10.90
CA SER A 29 3.71 1.49 -11.69
C SER A 29 2.47 1.19 -10.85
N GLU A 30 1.34 1.69 -11.29
CA GLU A 30 0.10 1.46 -10.57
C GLU A 30 -0.25 -0.02 -10.54
N LYS A 31 0.10 -0.73 -11.61
CA LYS A 31 -0.17 -2.16 -11.66
C LYS A 31 0.63 -2.88 -10.58
N THR A 32 1.88 -2.48 -10.41
CA THR A 32 2.72 -3.07 -9.38
C THR A 32 2.16 -2.76 -8.00
N VAL A 33 1.70 -1.53 -7.81
CA VAL A 33 1.12 -1.13 -6.54
C VAL A 33 -0.11 -1.99 -6.25
N GLN A 34 -0.94 -2.22 -7.25
CA GLN A 34 -2.12 -3.00 -7.04
C GLN A 34 -1.77 -4.43 -6.63
N ARG A 35 -0.73 -5.01 -7.23
CA ARG A 35 -0.31 -6.34 -6.85
C ARG A 35 0.16 -6.38 -5.41
N SER A 36 0.88 -5.35 -5.00
CA SER A 36 1.35 -5.29 -3.62
C SER A 36 0.20 -5.14 -2.66
N LEU A 37 -0.77 -4.31 -3.01
CA LEU A 37 -1.92 -4.11 -2.14
C LEU A 37 -2.78 -5.37 -2.03
N SER A 38 -2.81 -6.17 -3.09
CA SER A 38 -3.58 -7.39 -3.06
C SER A 38 -2.87 -8.53 -2.35
N GLY A 39 -1.61 -8.33 -2.03
CA GLY A 39 -0.85 -9.39 -1.39
C GLY A 39 -0.15 -10.32 -2.35
N ASN A 40 -0.22 -10.06 -3.67
CA ASN A 40 0.43 -10.91 -4.66
C ASN A 40 1.90 -10.59 -4.82
N ARG A 41 2.35 -9.49 -4.27
CA ARG A 41 3.75 -9.09 -4.35
C ARG A 41 4.11 -8.41 -3.04
N PRO A 42 5.20 -8.79 -2.39
CA PRO A 42 5.56 -8.14 -1.14
C PRO A 42 6.11 -6.75 -1.41
N PHE A 43 5.90 -5.84 -0.47
CA PHE A 43 6.50 -4.53 -0.57
C PHE A 43 7.99 -4.68 -0.22
N GLU A 44 8.83 -3.92 -0.90
CA GLU A 44 10.23 -3.95 -0.60
C GLU A 44 10.55 -3.01 0.55
N GLU A 45 11.67 -3.22 1.17
CA GLU A 45 12.02 -2.44 2.36
C GLU A 45 12.00 -0.94 2.09
N TYR A 46 12.58 -0.49 0.99
CA TYR A 46 12.63 0.93 0.74
C TYR A 46 11.23 1.49 0.46
N GLU A 47 10.37 0.68 -0.11
CA GLU A 47 9.01 1.11 -0.37
C GLU A 47 8.27 1.33 0.95
N ILE A 48 8.45 0.42 1.88
CA ILE A 48 7.80 0.54 3.17
C ILE A 48 8.33 1.76 3.90
N LYS A 49 9.63 1.99 3.85
CA LYS A 49 10.19 3.13 4.53
C LYS A 49 9.68 4.44 3.96
N ARG A 50 9.54 4.52 2.66
CA ARG A 50 9.01 5.74 2.06
C ARG A 50 7.57 5.98 2.50
N ILE A 51 6.79 4.92 2.59
CA ILE A 51 5.42 5.06 3.01
C ILE A 51 5.35 5.46 4.48
N GLU A 52 6.21 4.88 5.31
CA GLU A 52 6.26 5.24 6.72
C GLU A 52 6.62 6.72 6.87
N ASP A 53 7.62 7.18 6.11
CA ASP A 53 8.03 8.56 6.20
C ASP A 53 6.94 9.50 5.72
N TYR A 54 6.24 9.12 4.70
CA TYR A 54 5.22 9.97 4.14
C TYR A 54 4.01 10.07 5.06
N THR A 55 3.60 8.95 5.64
CA THR A 55 2.39 8.93 6.45
C THR A 55 2.64 9.23 7.91
N GLY A 56 3.86 9.02 8.37
CA GLY A 56 4.17 9.18 9.78
C GLY A 56 3.70 8.01 10.62
N LEU A 57 3.29 6.91 9.99
CA LEU A 57 2.79 5.75 10.69
C LEU A 57 3.79 4.63 10.58
N ASN A 58 3.81 3.71 11.53
CA ASN A 58 4.78 2.65 11.45
C ASN A 58 4.25 1.48 10.62
N ARG A 59 5.15 0.63 10.19
CA ARG A 59 4.78 -0.45 9.28
C ARG A 59 3.87 -1.47 9.91
N GLU A 60 3.95 -1.66 11.20
CA GLU A 60 3.07 -2.63 11.82
C GLU A 60 1.62 -2.23 11.64
N PHE A 61 1.34 -0.95 11.72
CA PHE A 61 0.00 -0.48 11.54
C PHE A 61 -0.37 -0.52 10.05
N LEU A 62 0.53 -0.05 9.20
CA LEU A 62 0.25 0.05 7.78
C LEU A 62 0.06 -1.30 7.13
N LEU A 63 0.86 -2.26 7.52
CA LEU A 63 0.82 -3.56 6.90
C LEU A 63 -0.04 -4.57 7.63
N ARG A 64 -0.90 -4.10 8.53
CA ARG A 64 -1.78 -5.01 9.21
C ARG A 64 -2.80 -5.51 8.21
N SER A 65 -2.83 -6.79 7.98
CA SER A 65 -3.75 -7.32 7.00
C SER A 65 -5.06 -7.68 7.66
N VAL A 66 -6.10 -7.74 6.85
CA VAL A 66 -7.39 -8.08 7.36
C VAL A 66 -7.45 -9.56 7.43
N ALA A 67 -7.78 -10.08 8.57
CA ALA A 67 -7.87 -11.51 8.71
C ALA A 67 -9.30 -11.89 8.45
N ARG A 68 -9.48 -12.80 7.61
CA ARG A 68 -10.80 -13.15 7.35
C ARG A 68 -10.94 -14.55 7.25
#